data_9639100b434dad25b1c7d64cabf778ce
#
_entry.id   9639100b434dad25b1c7d64cabf778ce
#
_cell.length_a   1.000
_cell.length_b   1.000
_cell.length_c   1.000
_cell.angle_alpha   90.00
_cell.angle_beta   90.00
_cell.angle_gamma   90.00
#
_symmetry.space_group_name_H-M   'P 1'
#
loop_
_entity.id
_entity.type
_entity.pdbx_description
1 polymer ?
#
loop_
_entity_poly.entity_id
_entity_poly.type
_entity_poly.pdbx_seq_one_letter_code
_entity_poly.pdbx_strand_id
1 'polypeptide(L)'
;MWGSRLYSIQTQTTGLQHQLVAGACVTPQTLHSADDGWFVKVQPEVRGIEGYPVVLPCTLSHPQHSQHSSLQVVWRLGHGQSAIILYRCTSKPGTPTCEPGPKQDQRYRLEGNPREHDLSLRISGATLQDNGRYYCRVEIQGREHISSEDKMGTRLRVEAPPKILALSVEGTEQSGYRALCQVQGSPLPDVQWLSPDDLLEGSLVGPVAQGSAGHYHTVSQLRDVEPGQQYTCSASNPLGKEQATLYVLPPQPSLSLAVASPPLLLLLSVSLGAKVLLLVGMGVWMVQGGALQGISCRKK
;
A
#
# COMPACT_ATOMS: atom_id res chain seq x y z
N MET A 1 4.09 2.66 -32.14
CA MET A 1 3.50 1.40 -32.62
C MET A 1 3.50 0.40 -31.46
N TRP A 2 2.43 0.34 -30.68
CA TRP A 2 2.23 -0.66 -29.63
C TRP A 2 0.86 -1.26 -29.83
N GLY A 3 0.83 -2.55 -30.17
CA GLY A 3 -0.37 -3.30 -30.51
C GLY A 3 -1.12 -3.77 -29.27
N SER A 4 -2.38 -3.43 -29.22
CA SER A 4 -3.37 -3.94 -28.27
C SER A 4 -3.67 -5.41 -28.58
N ARG A 5 -3.40 -6.33 -27.64
CA ARG A 5 -3.91 -7.71 -27.73
C ARG A 5 -5.22 -7.81 -26.96
N LEU A 6 -6.28 -7.95 -27.73
CA LEU A 6 -7.58 -8.40 -27.23
C LEU A 6 -7.52 -9.93 -27.07
N TYR A 7 -7.78 -10.41 -25.86
CA TYR A 7 -8.02 -11.83 -25.61
C TYR A 7 -9.51 -12.12 -25.74
N SER A 8 -9.85 -12.88 -26.77
CA SER A 8 -11.16 -13.47 -26.96
C SER A 8 -11.20 -14.83 -26.23
N ILE A 9 -12.09 -15.00 -25.28
CA ILE A 9 -12.37 -16.30 -24.65
C ILE A 9 -13.52 -16.92 -25.42
N GLN A 10 -13.23 -17.96 -26.19
CA GLN A 10 -14.25 -18.84 -26.79
C GLN A 10 -14.62 -19.92 -25.77
N THR A 11 -15.85 -19.89 -25.31
CA THR A 11 -16.48 -21.04 -24.62
C THR A 11 -17.05 -21.99 -25.63
N GLN A 12 -16.51 -23.21 -25.73
CA GLN A 12 -17.11 -24.31 -26.44
C GLN A 12 -18.24 -24.90 -25.60
N THR A 13 -19.43 -24.83 -26.11
CA THR A 13 -20.57 -25.60 -25.61
C THR A 13 -20.65 -26.92 -26.39
N THR A 14 -20.37 -28.03 -25.71
CA THR A 14 -20.68 -29.37 -26.21
C THR A 14 -22.16 -29.65 -26.02
N GLY A 15 -22.82 -29.91 -27.12
CA GLY A 15 -24.23 -30.30 -27.16
C GLY A 15 -24.45 -31.73 -26.65
N LEU A 16 -25.50 -31.90 -25.87
CA LEU A 16 -26.15 -33.18 -25.63
C LEU A 16 -27.63 -33.02 -26.00
N GLN A 17 -28.00 -33.63 -27.13
CA GLN A 17 -29.40 -33.91 -27.46
C GLN A 17 -29.92 -35.03 -26.54
N HIS A 18 -31.07 -34.87 -25.92
CA HIS A 18 -32.05 -35.93 -25.82
C HIS A 18 -33.42 -35.49 -25.30
N GLN A 19 -34.40 -35.82 -26.10
CA GLN A 19 -35.78 -36.22 -25.83
C GLN A 19 -36.82 -35.21 -25.37
N LEU A 20 -37.70 -34.99 -26.35
CA LEU A 20 -39.06 -34.46 -26.22
C LEU A 20 -39.89 -35.32 -25.26
N VAL A 21 -40.43 -34.72 -24.21
CA VAL A 21 -41.62 -35.18 -23.54
C VAL A 21 -42.65 -34.06 -23.63
N ALA A 22 -43.73 -34.33 -24.34
CA ALA A 22 -44.90 -33.45 -24.38
C ALA A 22 -45.60 -33.44 -23.03
N GLY A 23 -45.81 -32.28 -22.46
CA GLY A 23 -46.58 -32.14 -21.23
C GLY A 23 -46.81 -30.68 -20.85
N ALA A 24 -48.05 -30.25 -21.03
CA ALA A 24 -48.72 -29.12 -20.38
C ALA A 24 -48.12 -27.71 -20.62
N CYS A 25 -48.82 -26.98 -21.45
CA CYS A 25 -48.77 -25.53 -21.55
C CYS A 25 -49.11 -24.90 -20.18
N VAL A 26 -48.11 -24.66 -19.36
CA VAL A 26 -48.22 -23.71 -18.28
C VAL A 26 -47.72 -22.40 -18.85
N THR A 27 -48.65 -21.50 -19.15
CA THR A 27 -48.32 -20.10 -19.42
C THR A 27 -47.55 -19.57 -18.23
N PRO A 28 -46.31 -19.07 -18.40
CA PRO A 28 -45.70 -18.29 -17.37
C PRO A 28 -46.54 -17.01 -17.24
N GLN A 29 -47.34 -16.92 -16.22
CA GLN A 29 -47.79 -15.62 -15.72
C GLN A 29 -46.52 -14.89 -15.30
N THR A 30 -45.98 -14.09 -16.21
CA THR A 30 -45.14 -12.98 -15.86
C THR A 30 -45.97 -12.13 -14.93
N LEU A 31 -45.73 -12.28 -13.63
CA LEU A 31 -45.99 -11.27 -12.65
C LEU A 31 -45.15 -10.08 -13.07
N HIS A 32 -45.68 -9.27 -14.02
CA HIS A 32 -45.34 -7.90 -14.11
C HIS A 32 -45.81 -7.26 -12.80
N SER A 33 -45.00 -7.29 -11.77
CA SER A 33 -44.97 -6.24 -10.80
C SER A 33 -44.58 -5.01 -11.61
N ALA A 34 -45.56 -4.29 -12.12
CA ALA A 34 -45.41 -2.95 -12.58
C ALA A 34 -45.08 -2.11 -11.35
N ASP A 35 -43.84 -2.19 -10.90
CA ASP A 35 -43.25 -1.17 -10.06
C ASP A 35 -42.86 -0.06 -11.04
N ASP A 36 -43.85 0.76 -11.44
CA ASP A 36 -43.71 1.98 -12.23
C ASP A 36 -42.88 3.04 -11.47
N GLY A 37 -42.07 2.59 -10.53
CA GLY A 37 -41.25 3.38 -9.64
C GLY A 37 -39.86 3.67 -10.20
N TRP A 38 -39.30 4.76 -9.78
CA TRP A 38 -37.92 5.10 -9.93
C TRP A 38 -37.09 4.07 -9.18
N PHE A 39 -36.09 3.48 -9.84
CA PHE A 39 -35.14 2.62 -9.16
C PHE A 39 -33.69 2.94 -9.54
N VAL A 40 -32.85 2.83 -8.54
CA VAL A 40 -31.40 2.93 -8.68
C VAL A 40 -30.83 1.54 -8.66
N LYS A 41 -29.96 1.24 -9.61
CA LYS A 41 -29.28 -0.04 -9.73
C LYS A 41 -27.78 0.14 -9.59
N VAL A 42 -27.16 -0.64 -8.72
CA VAL A 42 -25.71 -0.64 -8.48
C VAL A 42 -25.12 -2.03 -8.73
N GLN A 43 -23.79 -2.09 -8.92
CA GLN A 43 -23.07 -3.34 -8.96
C GLN A 43 -22.82 -3.82 -7.51
N PRO A 44 -23.12 -5.09 -7.16
CA PRO A 44 -23.02 -5.56 -5.76
C PRO A 44 -21.62 -5.51 -5.18
N GLU A 45 -20.59 -5.76 -5.99
CA GLU A 45 -19.18 -5.71 -5.59
C GLU A 45 -18.32 -5.10 -6.68
N VAL A 46 -17.40 -4.22 -6.28
CA VAL A 46 -16.38 -3.63 -7.14
C VAL A 46 -15.03 -3.86 -6.49
N ARG A 47 -14.03 -4.24 -7.30
CA ARG A 47 -12.64 -4.39 -6.86
C ARG A 47 -11.81 -3.26 -7.43
N GLY A 48 -10.96 -2.68 -6.61
CA GLY A 48 -9.98 -1.66 -6.97
C GLY A 48 -8.58 -2.06 -6.54
N ILE A 49 -7.58 -1.43 -7.13
CA ILE A 49 -6.17 -1.60 -6.75
C ILE A 49 -5.73 -0.32 -6.03
N GLU A 50 -5.01 -0.46 -4.93
CA GLU A 50 -4.48 0.67 -4.17
C GLU A 50 -3.66 1.62 -5.05
N GLY A 51 -3.91 2.92 -4.89
CA GLY A 51 -3.27 3.99 -5.68
C GLY A 51 -3.91 4.27 -7.04
N TYR A 52 -4.77 3.37 -7.55
CA TYR A 52 -5.45 3.55 -8.83
C TYR A 52 -6.88 4.08 -8.66
N PRO A 53 -7.43 4.75 -9.68
CA PRO A 53 -8.83 5.16 -9.66
C PRO A 53 -9.77 3.95 -9.73
N VAL A 54 -10.89 4.04 -9.02
CA VAL A 54 -11.96 3.05 -9.07
C VAL A 54 -13.29 3.75 -9.33
N VAL A 55 -14.15 3.12 -10.15
CA VAL A 55 -15.49 3.62 -10.45
C VAL A 55 -16.52 2.68 -9.83
N LEU A 56 -17.46 3.25 -9.08
CA LEU A 56 -18.61 2.56 -8.52
C LEU A 56 -19.82 2.81 -9.43
N PRO A 57 -20.25 1.83 -10.22
CA PRO A 57 -21.38 2.01 -11.15
C PRO A 57 -22.69 2.22 -10.41
N CYS A 58 -23.46 3.21 -10.87
CA CYS A 58 -24.81 3.46 -10.42
C CYS A 58 -25.65 3.98 -11.60
N THR A 59 -26.71 3.29 -11.92
CA THR A 59 -27.62 3.68 -12.99
C THR A 59 -29.02 3.98 -12.43
N LEU A 60 -29.65 5.02 -12.99
CA LEU A 60 -31.01 5.40 -12.68
C LEU A 60 -31.93 4.89 -13.76
N SER A 61 -32.97 4.15 -13.41
CA SER A 61 -34.05 3.79 -14.31
C SER A 61 -35.29 4.59 -13.95
N HIS A 62 -35.85 5.30 -14.93
CA HIS A 62 -37.08 6.04 -14.76
C HIS A 62 -37.84 6.14 -16.09
N PRO A 63 -39.14 5.81 -16.14
CA PRO A 63 -39.91 5.80 -17.38
C PRO A 63 -40.18 7.21 -17.95
N GLN A 64 -40.13 8.25 -17.12
CA GLN A 64 -40.41 9.62 -17.53
C GLN A 64 -39.35 10.59 -16.97
N HIS A 65 -38.12 10.50 -17.45
CA HIS A 65 -37.10 11.45 -17.07
C HIS A 65 -37.46 12.87 -17.58
N SER A 66 -38.08 13.67 -16.72
CA SER A 66 -38.36 15.06 -17.02
C SER A 66 -37.04 15.84 -17.04
N GLN A 67 -36.68 16.37 -18.21
CA GLN A 67 -35.53 17.30 -18.34
C GLN A 67 -35.69 18.58 -17.53
N HIS A 68 -36.90 18.84 -16.98
CA HIS A 68 -37.26 20.04 -16.27
C HIS A 68 -37.14 19.99 -14.75
N SER A 69 -36.80 18.84 -14.17
CA SER A 69 -36.59 18.69 -12.73
C SER A 69 -35.14 18.84 -12.31
N SER A 70 -34.90 19.38 -11.12
CA SER A 70 -33.59 19.36 -10.48
C SER A 70 -33.33 17.98 -9.88
N LEU A 71 -32.17 17.41 -10.16
CA LEU A 71 -31.76 16.10 -9.71
C LEU A 71 -30.55 16.21 -8.80
N GLN A 72 -30.66 15.69 -7.57
CA GLN A 72 -29.55 15.63 -6.62
C GLN A 72 -29.06 14.19 -6.49
N VAL A 73 -27.75 13.99 -6.68
CA VAL A 73 -27.07 12.69 -6.49
C VAL A 73 -26.31 12.75 -5.18
N VAL A 74 -26.48 11.72 -4.35
CA VAL A 74 -25.80 11.60 -3.06
C VAL A 74 -25.14 10.22 -2.97
N TRP A 75 -23.83 10.21 -2.76
CA TRP A 75 -23.08 9.01 -2.43
C TRP A 75 -22.68 9.02 -0.96
N ARG A 76 -22.88 7.91 -0.28
CA ARG A 76 -22.56 7.76 1.14
C ARG A 76 -21.89 6.42 1.45
N LEU A 77 -21.02 6.44 2.45
CA LEU A 77 -20.37 5.26 3.01
C LEU A 77 -21.13 4.84 4.27
N GLY A 78 -21.48 3.57 4.36
CA GLY A 78 -22.26 3.02 5.47
C GLY A 78 -23.75 3.28 5.33
N HIS A 79 -24.52 2.78 6.30
CA HIS A 79 -25.98 2.80 6.31
C HIS A 79 -26.52 3.44 7.61
N GLY A 80 -27.74 4.01 7.55
CA GLY A 80 -28.43 4.57 8.70
C GLY A 80 -27.85 5.88 9.20
N GLN A 81 -27.93 6.13 10.51
CA GLN A 81 -27.52 7.39 11.13
C GLN A 81 -26.02 7.63 11.15
N SER A 82 -25.22 6.55 11.08
CA SER A 82 -23.75 6.63 11.02
C SER A 82 -23.19 6.76 9.60
N ALA A 83 -24.06 6.88 8.59
CA ALA A 83 -23.62 7.00 7.20
C ALA A 83 -22.90 8.33 6.97
N ILE A 84 -21.74 8.26 6.31
CA ILE A 84 -20.94 9.43 5.96
C ILE A 84 -21.25 9.82 4.52
N ILE A 85 -21.66 11.07 4.30
CA ILE A 85 -21.84 11.61 2.95
C ILE A 85 -20.45 11.91 2.37
N LEU A 86 -20.11 11.18 1.31
CA LEU A 86 -18.82 11.33 0.61
C LEU A 86 -18.91 12.33 -0.53
N TYR A 87 -20.03 12.29 -1.26
CA TYR A 87 -20.22 13.14 -2.42
C TYR A 87 -21.68 13.53 -2.58
N ARG A 88 -21.92 14.79 -2.94
CA ARG A 88 -23.24 15.32 -3.27
C ARG A 88 -23.10 16.30 -4.42
N CYS A 89 -23.94 16.16 -5.43
CA CYS A 89 -24.04 17.16 -6.47
C CYS A 89 -25.48 17.40 -6.93
N THR A 90 -25.72 18.55 -7.52
CA THR A 90 -27.04 18.93 -8.02
C THR A 90 -26.94 19.26 -9.51
N SER A 91 -27.73 18.54 -10.33
CA SER A 91 -27.90 18.81 -11.75
C SER A 91 -29.13 19.68 -11.95
N LYS A 92 -28.94 20.91 -12.46
CA LYS A 92 -30.02 21.84 -12.76
C LYS A 92 -30.73 21.49 -14.07
N PRO A 93 -32.00 21.91 -14.26
CA PRO A 93 -32.69 21.71 -15.52
C PRO A 93 -31.91 22.29 -16.70
N GLY A 94 -31.80 21.49 -17.79
CA GLY A 94 -31.11 21.91 -19.02
C GLY A 94 -29.61 21.96 -18.96
N THR A 95 -28.96 21.58 -17.83
CA THR A 95 -27.48 21.46 -17.73
C THR A 95 -27.04 20.01 -17.75
N PRO A 96 -26.01 19.66 -18.54
CA PRO A 96 -25.44 18.30 -18.55
C PRO A 96 -24.55 18.05 -17.32
N THR A 97 -24.15 19.09 -16.60
CA THR A 97 -23.21 19.01 -15.49
C THR A 97 -23.92 18.95 -14.15
N CYS A 98 -23.33 18.20 -13.22
CA CYS A 98 -23.75 18.13 -11.82
C CYS A 98 -22.79 19.01 -11.00
N GLU A 99 -23.34 20.07 -10.39
CA GLU A 99 -22.55 20.98 -9.56
C GLU A 99 -22.29 20.34 -8.19
N PRO A 100 -21.03 20.10 -7.81
CA PRO A 100 -20.71 19.53 -6.51
C PRO A 100 -21.06 20.51 -5.39
N GLY A 101 -21.46 19.94 -4.24
CA GLY A 101 -21.74 20.72 -3.04
C GLY A 101 -20.46 21.37 -2.45
N PRO A 102 -20.60 22.31 -1.53
CA PRO A 102 -19.47 22.96 -0.89
C PRO A 102 -18.67 21.98 -0.03
N LYS A 103 -17.34 22.18 0.04
CA LYS A 103 -16.40 21.38 0.88
C LYS A 103 -16.37 19.87 0.55
N GLN A 104 -16.48 19.53 -0.72
CA GLN A 104 -16.33 18.14 -1.18
C GLN A 104 -14.86 17.73 -1.19
N ASP A 105 -14.59 16.48 -0.80
CA ASP A 105 -13.28 15.87 -1.01
C ASP A 105 -13.06 15.67 -2.52
N GLN A 106 -11.95 16.23 -3.04
CA GLN A 106 -11.63 16.21 -4.47
C GLN A 106 -11.32 14.80 -5.00
N ARG A 107 -11.11 13.81 -4.14
CA ARG A 107 -10.96 12.42 -4.54
C ARG A 107 -12.23 11.84 -5.15
N TYR A 108 -13.39 12.36 -4.75
CA TYR A 108 -14.70 11.91 -5.23
C TYR A 108 -15.21 12.80 -6.33
N ARG A 109 -15.57 12.19 -7.47
CA ARG A 109 -16.18 12.88 -8.60
C ARG A 109 -17.28 12.03 -9.20
N LEU A 110 -18.30 12.65 -9.76
CA LEU A 110 -19.24 11.96 -10.61
C LEU A 110 -18.52 11.61 -11.92
N GLU A 111 -18.53 10.35 -12.32
CA GLU A 111 -17.94 9.88 -13.57
C GLU A 111 -18.95 9.96 -14.71
N GLY A 112 -20.22 9.65 -14.41
CA GLY A 112 -21.29 9.64 -15.37
C GLY A 112 -22.05 10.97 -15.50
N ASN A 113 -22.95 11.02 -16.48
CA ASN A 113 -23.86 12.14 -16.68
C ASN A 113 -25.25 11.79 -16.11
N PRO A 114 -25.73 12.48 -15.05
CA PRO A 114 -27.03 12.19 -14.46
C PRO A 114 -28.20 12.32 -15.46
N ARG A 115 -28.04 13.13 -16.51
CA ARG A 115 -29.04 13.29 -17.57
C ARG A 115 -29.10 12.11 -18.52
N GLU A 116 -28.04 11.32 -18.55
CA GLU A 116 -27.94 10.06 -19.30
C GLU A 116 -28.13 8.84 -18.40
N HIS A 117 -28.70 9.07 -17.20
CA HIS A 117 -28.99 8.05 -16.20
C HIS A 117 -27.77 7.39 -15.57
N ASP A 118 -26.58 7.95 -15.78
CA ASP A 118 -25.34 7.47 -15.19
C ASP A 118 -24.94 8.35 -13.99
N LEU A 119 -25.03 7.75 -12.79
CA LEU A 119 -24.72 8.37 -11.51
C LEU A 119 -23.42 7.83 -10.91
N SER A 120 -22.59 7.16 -11.70
CA SER A 120 -21.39 6.46 -11.25
C SER A 120 -20.42 7.40 -10.55
N LEU A 121 -19.86 6.92 -9.43
CA LEU A 121 -18.87 7.64 -8.62
C LEU A 121 -17.46 7.17 -8.95
N ARG A 122 -16.58 8.11 -9.25
CA ARG A 122 -15.14 7.87 -9.35
C ARG A 122 -14.46 8.25 -8.05
N ILE A 123 -13.62 7.34 -7.54
CA ILE A 123 -12.69 7.57 -6.44
C ILE A 123 -11.29 7.62 -7.04
N SER A 124 -10.63 8.78 -6.98
CA SER A 124 -9.26 8.95 -7.48
C SER A 124 -8.27 8.48 -6.43
N GLY A 125 -7.35 7.56 -6.81
CA GLY A 125 -6.34 7.04 -5.89
C GLY A 125 -6.98 6.27 -4.72
N ALA A 126 -7.64 5.15 -5.03
CA ALA A 126 -8.26 4.29 -4.01
C ALA A 126 -7.23 3.81 -2.98
N THR A 127 -7.63 3.74 -1.72
CA THR A 127 -6.82 3.24 -0.61
C THR A 127 -7.53 2.08 0.08
N LEU A 128 -6.80 1.26 0.82
CA LEU A 128 -7.40 0.18 1.60
C LEU A 128 -8.40 0.68 2.66
N GLN A 129 -8.32 1.94 3.06
CA GLN A 129 -9.27 2.59 3.97
C GLN A 129 -10.62 2.87 3.30
N ASP A 130 -10.66 2.89 1.95
CA ASP A 130 -11.90 3.05 1.21
C ASP A 130 -12.72 1.74 1.15
N ASN A 131 -12.22 0.64 1.71
CA ASN A 131 -12.98 -0.60 1.84
C ASN A 131 -14.27 -0.37 2.62
N GLY A 132 -15.39 -0.71 2.02
CA GLY A 132 -16.67 -0.49 2.66
C GLY A 132 -17.86 -0.72 1.76
N ARG A 133 -19.03 -0.36 2.25
CA ARG A 133 -20.28 -0.45 1.50
C ARG A 133 -20.79 0.95 1.18
N TYR A 134 -20.96 1.22 -0.11
CA TYR A 134 -21.34 2.51 -0.66
C TYR A 134 -22.78 2.45 -1.15
N TYR A 135 -23.51 3.54 -0.93
CA TYR A 135 -24.90 3.67 -1.33
C TYR A 135 -25.07 4.88 -2.24
N CYS A 136 -25.68 4.63 -3.39
CA CYS A 136 -26.05 5.62 -4.37
C CYS A 136 -27.51 6.00 -4.15
N ARG A 137 -27.77 7.29 -3.92
CA ARG A 137 -29.10 7.84 -3.73
C ARG A 137 -29.33 8.98 -4.71
N VAL A 138 -30.52 9.02 -5.27
CA VAL A 138 -30.99 10.12 -6.10
C VAL A 138 -32.21 10.76 -5.47
N GLU A 139 -32.26 12.08 -5.48
CA GLU A 139 -33.39 12.88 -5.05
C GLU A 139 -33.80 13.82 -6.18
N ILE A 140 -35.10 13.84 -6.49
CA ILE A 140 -35.62 14.67 -7.54
C ILE A 140 -36.53 15.74 -6.91
N GLN A 141 -36.17 16.96 -7.19
CA GLN A 141 -36.94 18.15 -6.74
C GLN A 141 -37.85 18.59 -7.88
N GLY A 142 -39.14 18.36 -7.71
CA GLY A 142 -40.20 18.72 -8.61
C GLY A 142 -41.45 19.15 -7.81
N ARG A 143 -42.60 18.91 -8.38
CA ARG A 143 -43.89 19.11 -7.63
C ARG A 143 -44.03 18.13 -6.46
N GLU A 144 -43.43 16.97 -6.59
CA GLU A 144 -43.31 15.96 -5.55
C GLU A 144 -41.83 15.69 -5.31
N HIS A 145 -41.45 15.47 -4.03
CA HIS A 145 -40.12 15.08 -3.65
C HIS A 145 -40.03 13.57 -3.74
N ILE A 146 -39.30 13.10 -4.72
CA ILE A 146 -39.08 11.65 -4.96
C ILE A 146 -37.63 11.33 -4.63
N SER A 147 -37.40 10.28 -3.86
CA SER A 147 -36.05 9.75 -3.60
C SER A 147 -36.00 8.26 -3.82
N SER A 148 -34.90 7.79 -4.42
CA SER A 148 -34.62 6.39 -4.63
C SER A 148 -33.18 6.07 -4.25
N GLU A 149 -32.98 4.90 -3.63
CA GLU A 149 -31.66 4.40 -3.21
C GLU A 149 -31.63 2.89 -3.35
N ASP A 150 -30.54 2.34 -3.82
CA ASP A 150 -30.34 0.89 -3.81
C ASP A 150 -30.17 0.37 -2.37
N LYS A 151 -30.99 -0.62 -1.99
CA LYS A 151 -31.02 -1.16 -0.62
C LYS A 151 -29.78 -1.96 -0.24
N MET A 152 -29.15 -2.60 -1.24
CA MET A 152 -27.98 -3.47 -1.02
C MET A 152 -26.67 -2.72 -1.02
N GLY A 153 -26.57 -1.66 -1.81
CA GLY A 153 -25.36 -0.89 -2.02
C GLY A 153 -24.24 -1.70 -2.69
N THR A 154 -23.16 -1.01 -3.04
CA THR A 154 -21.95 -1.57 -3.63
C THR A 154 -20.90 -1.83 -2.57
N ARG A 155 -20.36 -3.05 -2.50
CA ARG A 155 -19.19 -3.36 -1.69
C ARG A 155 -17.92 -3.05 -2.47
N LEU A 156 -17.16 -2.05 -2.05
CA LEU A 156 -15.82 -1.79 -2.57
C LEU A 156 -14.79 -2.63 -1.82
N ARG A 157 -13.94 -3.31 -2.58
CA ARG A 157 -12.74 -4.01 -2.11
C ARG A 157 -11.53 -3.45 -2.82
N VAL A 158 -10.72 -2.71 -2.10
CA VAL A 158 -9.41 -2.27 -2.59
C VAL A 158 -8.38 -3.31 -2.17
N GLU A 159 -7.58 -3.74 -3.12
CA GLU A 159 -6.52 -4.73 -2.94
C GLU A 159 -5.16 -4.07 -3.16
N ALA A 160 -4.10 -4.61 -2.54
CA ALA A 160 -2.75 -4.11 -2.63
C ALA A 160 -1.78 -5.22 -3.03
N PRO A 161 -0.81 -4.96 -3.94
CA PRO A 161 0.21 -5.93 -4.29
C PRO A 161 1.09 -6.29 -3.08
N PRO A 162 1.83 -7.41 -3.14
CA PRO A 162 2.75 -7.77 -2.09
C PRO A 162 3.89 -6.75 -1.98
N LYS A 163 4.33 -6.48 -0.76
CA LYS A 163 5.48 -5.64 -0.47
C LYS A 163 6.32 -6.25 0.65
N ILE A 164 7.61 -6.37 0.42
CA ILE A 164 8.58 -6.78 1.44
C ILE A 164 9.01 -5.52 2.20
N LEU A 165 8.67 -5.47 3.51
CA LEU A 165 8.96 -4.33 4.38
C LEU A 165 10.35 -4.39 4.97
N ALA A 166 10.78 -5.61 5.36
CA ALA A 166 12.08 -5.85 5.94
C ALA A 166 12.54 -7.29 5.65
N LEU A 167 13.85 -7.42 5.47
CA LEU A 167 14.53 -8.69 5.32
C LEU A 167 15.80 -8.62 6.17
N SER A 168 15.91 -9.48 7.20
CA SER A 168 16.97 -9.43 8.19
C SER A 168 17.43 -10.81 8.61
N VAL A 169 18.63 -10.88 9.19
CA VAL A 169 19.17 -12.08 9.83
C VAL A 169 19.35 -11.80 11.31
N GLU A 170 18.90 -12.71 12.14
CA GLU A 170 19.05 -12.69 13.58
C GLU A 170 19.75 -13.97 14.06
N GLY A 171 20.44 -13.89 15.19
CA GLY A 171 21.09 -15.04 15.83
C GLY A 171 22.57 -14.84 16.08
N THR A 172 23.20 -15.88 16.59
CA THR A 172 24.65 -15.94 16.88
C THR A 172 25.18 -17.30 16.48
N GLU A 173 26.50 -17.48 16.42
CA GLU A 173 27.12 -18.79 16.19
C GLU A 173 26.67 -19.89 17.17
N GLN A 174 26.34 -19.48 18.41
CA GLN A 174 25.90 -20.40 19.46
C GLN A 174 24.42 -20.76 19.37
N SER A 175 23.58 -19.80 18.93
CA SER A 175 22.11 -19.99 18.83
C SER A 175 21.64 -20.42 17.44
N GLY A 176 22.54 -20.45 16.46
CA GLY A 176 22.19 -20.55 15.05
C GLY A 176 21.67 -19.22 14.49
N TYR A 177 21.67 -19.10 13.17
CA TYR A 177 21.14 -17.95 12.47
C TYR A 177 19.76 -18.25 11.89
N ARG A 178 18.91 -17.22 11.84
CA ARG A 178 17.58 -17.27 11.21
C ARG A 178 17.36 -16.03 10.36
N ALA A 179 16.75 -16.20 9.21
CA ALA A 179 16.33 -15.10 8.36
C ALA A 179 14.86 -14.77 8.64
N LEU A 180 14.53 -13.48 8.69
CA LEU A 180 13.18 -12.96 8.87
C LEU A 180 12.80 -12.13 7.65
N CYS A 181 11.62 -12.41 7.09
CA CYS A 181 11.01 -11.64 6.01
C CYS A 181 9.66 -11.09 6.46
N GLN A 182 9.58 -9.79 6.61
CA GLN A 182 8.35 -9.09 6.93
C GLN A 182 7.67 -8.63 5.65
N VAL A 183 6.44 -9.07 5.43
CA VAL A 183 5.67 -8.78 4.22
C VAL A 183 4.33 -8.14 4.55
N GLN A 184 3.80 -7.36 3.61
CA GLN A 184 2.45 -6.82 3.66
C GLN A 184 1.76 -6.96 2.31
N GLY A 185 0.43 -6.92 2.32
CA GLY A 185 -0.40 -6.92 1.11
C GLY A 185 -1.87 -7.14 1.44
N SER A 186 -2.71 -7.02 0.42
CA SER A 186 -4.15 -7.33 0.52
C SER A 186 -4.63 -7.91 -0.82
N PRO A 187 -4.97 -9.19 -0.92
CA PRO A 187 -4.89 -10.23 0.13
C PRO A 187 -3.49 -10.44 0.69
N LEU A 188 -3.41 -11.07 1.89
CA LEU A 188 -2.13 -11.40 2.52
C LEU A 188 -1.26 -12.20 1.55
N PRO A 189 0.00 -11.79 1.31
CA PRO A 189 0.90 -12.53 0.43
C PRO A 189 1.30 -13.89 1.01
N ASP A 190 1.41 -14.87 0.14
CA ASP A 190 2.14 -16.12 0.41
C ASP A 190 3.64 -15.86 0.35
N VAL A 191 4.40 -16.45 1.27
CA VAL A 191 5.85 -16.23 1.39
C VAL A 191 6.59 -17.54 1.20
N GLN A 192 7.49 -17.54 0.22
CA GLN A 192 8.38 -18.65 -0.09
C GLN A 192 9.84 -18.23 0.06
N TRP A 193 10.68 -19.15 0.54
CA TRP A 193 12.11 -18.96 0.62
C TRP A 193 12.83 -19.77 -0.46
N LEU A 194 13.79 -19.13 -1.11
CA LEU A 194 14.59 -19.72 -2.18
C LEU A 194 16.07 -19.59 -1.84
N SER A 195 16.81 -20.67 -1.99
CA SER A 195 18.27 -20.66 -2.13
C SER A 195 18.62 -20.79 -3.62
N PRO A 196 19.88 -20.62 -4.03
CA PRO A 196 20.25 -20.78 -5.44
C PRO A 196 19.84 -22.12 -6.05
N ASP A 197 19.78 -23.17 -5.24
CA ASP A 197 19.58 -24.55 -5.69
C ASP A 197 18.26 -25.18 -5.25
N ASP A 198 17.50 -24.54 -4.30
CA ASP A 198 16.36 -25.20 -3.68
C ASP A 198 15.27 -24.24 -3.17
N LEU A 199 14.04 -24.78 -3.07
CA LEU A 199 12.93 -24.18 -2.35
C LEU A 199 13.01 -24.61 -0.88
N LEU A 200 13.05 -23.62 0.03
CA LEU A 200 13.21 -23.85 1.46
C LEU A 200 11.90 -23.66 2.22
N GLU A 201 11.67 -24.47 3.24
CA GLU A 201 10.51 -24.34 4.10
C GLU A 201 10.71 -23.22 5.15
N GLY A 202 9.91 -22.17 5.04
CA GLY A 202 9.78 -21.13 6.06
C GLY A 202 8.58 -21.37 6.96
N SER A 203 8.60 -20.82 8.17
CA SER A 203 7.48 -20.83 9.10
C SER A 203 6.99 -19.40 9.38
N LEU A 204 5.69 -19.24 9.56
CA LEU A 204 5.12 -17.95 9.99
C LEU A 204 5.43 -17.71 11.47
N VAL A 205 5.81 -16.48 11.81
CA VAL A 205 6.11 -16.05 13.17
C VAL A 205 4.98 -15.16 13.68
N GLY A 206 4.20 -15.71 14.58
CA GLY A 206 3.09 -14.99 15.20
C GLY A 206 1.83 -14.90 14.34
N PRO A 207 0.79 -14.27 14.86
CA PRO A 207 -0.48 -14.10 14.15
C PRO A 207 -0.32 -13.06 13.04
N VAL A 208 -1.14 -13.22 11.98
CA VAL A 208 -1.30 -12.18 10.96
C VAL A 208 -1.88 -10.93 11.62
N ALA A 209 -1.17 -9.82 11.51
CA ALA A 209 -1.62 -8.54 12.04
C ALA A 209 -2.21 -7.66 10.91
N GLN A 210 -3.29 -6.96 11.23
CA GLN A 210 -3.84 -5.93 10.35
C GLN A 210 -3.28 -4.57 10.77
N GLY A 211 -2.58 -3.91 9.87
CA GLY A 211 -2.07 -2.56 10.09
C GLY A 211 -3.17 -1.49 10.03
N SER A 212 -2.88 -0.31 10.53
CA SER A 212 -3.80 0.83 10.55
C SER A 212 -4.31 1.26 9.17
N ALA A 213 -3.55 0.95 8.11
CA ALA A 213 -3.92 1.24 6.72
C ALA A 213 -4.74 0.13 6.05
N GLY A 214 -5.13 -0.94 6.78
CA GLY A 214 -5.90 -2.06 6.23
C GLY A 214 -5.06 -3.12 5.50
N HIS A 215 -3.74 -2.98 5.45
CA HIS A 215 -2.84 -4.02 4.98
C HIS A 215 -2.74 -5.16 5.99
N TYR A 216 -2.64 -6.38 5.47
CA TYR A 216 -2.27 -7.52 6.28
C TYR A 216 -0.75 -7.65 6.31
N HIS A 217 -0.21 -7.86 7.52
CA HIS A 217 1.22 -8.06 7.76
C HIS A 217 1.47 -9.44 8.32
N THR A 218 2.55 -10.03 7.89
CA THR A 218 3.07 -11.26 8.51
C THR A 218 4.58 -11.28 8.43
N VAL A 219 5.19 -12.11 9.27
CA VAL A 219 6.63 -12.36 9.29
C VAL A 219 6.85 -13.83 9.01
N SER A 220 7.60 -14.14 7.96
CA SER A 220 8.08 -15.50 7.67
C SER A 220 9.52 -15.66 8.16
N GLN A 221 9.80 -16.78 8.80
CA GLN A 221 11.11 -17.13 9.34
C GLN A 221 11.66 -18.36 8.63
N LEU A 222 12.89 -18.27 8.18
CA LEU A 222 13.70 -19.39 7.75
C LEU A 222 14.72 -19.68 8.85
N ARG A 223 14.80 -20.94 9.32
CA ARG A 223 15.77 -21.39 10.33
C ARG A 223 17.01 -21.96 9.67
N ASP A 224 18.05 -22.10 10.47
CA ASP A 224 19.30 -22.78 10.10
C ASP A 224 19.95 -22.20 8.83
N VAL A 225 19.95 -20.85 8.73
CA VAL A 225 20.63 -20.15 7.63
C VAL A 225 22.14 -20.15 7.88
N GLU A 226 22.89 -20.47 6.82
CA GLU A 226 24.35 -20.61 6.88
C GLU A 226 25.06 -19.32 6.49
N PRO A 227 26.09 -18.90 7.23
CA PRO A 227 26.98 -17.83 6.80
C PRO A 227 27.64 -18.09 5.44
N GLY A 228 27.71 -17.05 4.60
CA GLY A 228 28.29 -17.18 3.25
C GLY A 228 27.27 -17.57 2.18
N GLN A 229 26.02 -17.86 2.54
CA GLN A 229 24.96 -18.25 1.63
C GLN A 229 24.01 -17.08 1.33
N GLN A 230 23.29 -17.24 0.23
CA GLN A 230 22.31 -16.28 -0.27
C GLN A 230 20.90 -16.86 -0.15
N TYR A 231 19.97 -16.07 0.38
CA TYR A 231 18.58 -16.47 0.55
C TYR A 231 17.66 -15.41 -0.02
N THR A 232 16.65 -15.84 -0.76
CA THR A 232 15.66 -14.96 -1.37
C THR A 232 14.30 -15.18 -0.73
N CYS A 233 13.73 -14.13 -0.16
CA CYS A 233 12.33 -14.08 0.23
C CYS A 233 11.49 -13.70 -0.98
N SER A 234 10.46 -14.47 -1.26
CA SER A 234 9.52 -14.25 -2.36
C SER A 234 8.11 -14.16 -1.83
N ALA A 235 7.52 -12.98 -1.89
CA ALA A 235 6.14 -12.71 -1.49
C ALA A 235 5.24 -12.62 -2.73
N SER A 236 4.09 -13.31 -2.73
CA SER A 236 3.16 -13.31 -3.87
C SER A 236 1.71 -13.27 -3.45
N ASN A 237 0.88 -12.55 -4.20
CA ASN A 237 -0.56 -12.57 -4.13
C ASN A 237 -1.17 -12.46 -5.55
N PRO A 238 -2.51 -12.47 -5.74
CA PRO A 238 -3.11 -12.39 -7.07
C PRO A 238 -2.74 -11.14 -7.88
N LEU A 239 -2.23 -10.08 -7.24
CA LEU A 239 -1.86 -8.83 -7.90
C LEU A 239 -0.40 -8.80 -8.36
N GLY A 240 0.43 -9.73 -7.87
CA GLY A 240 1.83 -9.79 -8.30
C GLY A 240 2.75 -10.53 -7.34
N LYS A 241 4.04 -10.33 -7.57
CA LYS A 241 5.12 -10.97 -6.84
C LYS A 241 6.23 -9.95 -6.58
N GLU A 242 6.77 -9.94 -5.35
CA GLU A 242 7.96 -9.19 -4.98
C GLU A 242 9.00 -10.14 -4.39
N GLN A 243 10.27 -9.90 -4.69
CA GLN A 243 11.38 -10.69 -4.20
C GLN A 243 12.47 -9.80 -3.65
N ALA A 244 13.07 -10.20 -2.55
CA ALA A 244 14.25 -9.59 -1.98
C ALA A 244 15.23 -10.65 -1.54
N THR A 245 16.52 -10.39 -1.77
CA THR A 245 17.59 -11.31 -1.49
C THR A 245 18.52 -10.75 -0.43
N LEU A 246 18.90 -11.58 0.51
CA LEU A 246 19.92 -11.28 1.51
C LEU A 246 21.12 -12.21 1.35
N TYR A 247 22.29 -11.72 1.72
CA TYR A 247 23.51 -12.49 1.85
C TYR A 247 23.89 -12.52 3.34
N VAL A 248 24.05 -13.73 3.90
CA VAL A 248 24.45 -13.89 5.29
C VAL A 248 25.95 -13.74 5.38
N LEU A 249 26.42 -12.61 5.92
CA LEU A 249 27.83 -12.37 6.07
C LEU A 249 28.46 -13.39 7.03
N PRO A 250 29.62 -13.99 6.67
CA PRO A 250 30.37 -14.80 7.61
C PRO A 250 30.78 -13.94 8.81
N PRO A 251 30.80 -14.51 10.02
CA PRO A 251 31.24 -13.78 11.20
C PRO A 251 32.66 -13.25 10.93
N GLN A 252 32.80 -11.96 10.99
CA GLN A 252 34.11 -11.32 10.87
C GLN A 252 34.94 -11.79 12.08
N PRO A 253 36.16 -12.32 11.88
CA PRO A 253 37.04 -12.49 13.02
C PRO A 253 37.10 -11.13 13.71
N SER A 254 36.67 -11.09 14.96
CA SER A 254 36.82 -9.88 15.76
C SER A 254 38.27 -9.50 15.66
N LEU A 255 38.60 -8.47 14.87
CA LEU A 255 39.83 -7.75 15.07
C LEU A 255 39.68 -7.20 16.50
N SER A 256 40.05 -8.02 17.48
CA SER A 256 40.41 -7.50 18.77
C SER A 256 41.43 -6.42 18.40
N LEU A 257 41.06 -5.15 18.56
CA LEU A 257 42.05 -4.09 18.64
C LEU A 257 43.07 -4.63 19.61
N ALA A 258 44.20 -5.13 19.06
CA ALA A 258 45.30 -5.49 19.91
C ALA A 258 45.53 -4.23 20.71
N VAL A 259 45.09 -4.25 21.97
CA VAL A 259 45.44 -3.24 22.96
C VAL A 259 46.91 -3.17 22.82
N ALA A 260 47.39 -1.99 22.30
CA ALA A 260 48.77 -1.82 21.91
C ALA A 260 49.62 -2.39 23.06
N SER A 261 50.37 -3.46 22.69
CA SER A 261 51.06 -4.24 23.70
C SER A 261 51.78 -3.30 24.66
N PRO A 262 51.80 -3.55 25.98
CA PRO A 262 52.43 -2.66 26.95
C PRO A 262 53.77 -2.10 26.53
N PRO A 263 54.67 -2.84 25.82
CA PRO A 263 55.91 -2.31 25.28
C PRO A 263 55.71 -1.19 24.23
N LEU A 264 54.66 -1.24 23.40
CA LEU A 264 54.43 -0.22 22.37
C LEU A 264 54.00 1.10 23.00
N LEU A 265 53.15 1.08 24.02
CA LEU A 265 52.75 2.27 24.80
C LEU A 265 53.94 2.86 25.56
N LEU A 266 54.81 2.01 26.12
CA LEU A 266 56.03 2.46 26.78
C LEU A 266 57.00 3.15 25.81
N LEU A 267 57.19 2.59 24.62
CA LEU A 267 58.04 3.17 23.58
C LEU A 267 57.50 4.54 23.11
N LEU A 268 56.21 4.65 22.92
CA LEU A 268 55.56 5.92 22.54
C LEU A 268 55.66 6.96 23.66
N SER A 269 55.52 6.57 24.92
CA SER A 269 55.64 7.49 26.07
C SER A 269 57.07 7.96 26.29
N VAL A 270 58.06 7.07 26.13
CA VAL A 270 59.50 7.42 26.21
C VAL A 270 59.89 8.39 25.09
N SER A 271 59.41 8.11 23.85
CA SER A 271 59.67 9.00 22.71
C SER A 271 59.04 10.39 22.88
N LEU A 272 57.84 10.46 23.42
CA LEU A 272 57.17 11.74 23.69
C LEU A 272 57.86 12.49 24.82
N GLY A 273 58.22 11.79 25.90
CA GLY A 273 58.96 12.36 27.04
C GLY A 273 60.33 12.95 26.65
N ALA A 274 61.10 12.23 25.82
CA ALA A 274 62.37 12.70 25.31
C ALA A 274 62.25 13.97 24.47
N LYS A 275 61.21 14.08 23.62
CA LYS A 275 60.94 15.29 22.83
C LYS A 275 60.59 16.49 23.72
N VAL A 276 59.77 16.30 24.77
CA VAL A 276 59.41 17.35 25.70
C VAL A 276 60.65 17.86 26.48
N LEU A 277 61.49 16.94 26.94
CA LEU A 277 62.74 17.32 27.63
C LEU A 277 63.69 18.12 26.72
N LEU A 278 63.81 17.76 25.45
CA LEU A 278 64.64 18.51 24.48
C LEU A 278 64.07 19.92 24.25
N LEU A 279 62.78 20.07 24.13
CA LEU A 279 62.14 21.38 23.97
C LEU A 279 62.28 22.27 25.20
N VAL A 280 62.09 21.72 26.39
CA VAL A 280 62.33 22.42 27.65
C VAL A 280 63.81 22.82 27.80
N GLY A 281 64.76 21.88 27.52
CA GLY A 281 66.17 22.15 27.55
C GLY A 281 66.60 23.25 26.60
N MET A 282 66.11 23.26 25.35
CA MET A 282 66.36 24.34 24.41
C MET A 282 65.74 25.69 24.88
N GLY A 283 64.54 25.67 25.44
CA GLY A 283 63.92 26.87 26.03
C GLY A 283 64.75 27.48 27.17
N VAL A 284 65.20 26.64 28.10
CA VAL A 284 66.08 27.09 29.19
C VAL A 284 67.40 27.63 28.68
N TRP A 285 68.03 26.97 27.72
CA TRP A 285 69.28 27.38 27.08
C TRP A 285 69.12 28.76 26.37
N MET A 286 68.02 28.98 25.65
CA MET A 286 67.76 30.30 25.04
C MET A 286 67.55 31.39 26.05
N VAL A 287 66.82 31.10 27.13
CA VAL A 287 66.66 32.11 28.25
C VAL A 287 67.96 32.42 28.93
N GLN A 288 68.83 31.45 29.18
CA GLN A 288 70.15 31.65 29.82
C GLN A 288 71.15 32.28 28.86
N GLY A 289 71.13 31.91 27.59
CA GLY A 289 71.99 32.52 26.58
C GLY A 289 71.64 33.99 26.27
N GLY A 290 70.34 34.33 26.35
CA GLY A 290 69.91 35.73 26.22
C GLY A 290 70.33 36.65 27.38
N ALA A 291 70.63 36.08 28.56
CA ALA A 291 71.04 36.85 29.74
C ALA A 291 72.51 37.33 29.70
N LEU A 292 73.33 36.82 28.76
CA LEU A 292 74.74 37.16 28.65
C LEU A 292 75.09 38.28 27.61
N GLN A 293 74.15 38.84 26.92
CA GLN A 293 74.40 39.87 25.92
C GLN A 293 73.93 41.27 26.32
N GLY A 294 73.73 41.51 27.55
CA GLY A 294 73.24 42.79 28.03
C GLY A 294 74.21 43.54 28.96
N ILE A 295 75.45 43.82 28.58
CA ILE A 295 76.25 44.87 29.25
C ILE A 295 77.38 45.31 28.34
N SER A 296 77.23 46.38 27.65
CA SER A 296 78.24 47.42 27.53
C SER A 296 77.75 48.59 26.64
N CYS A 297 77.16 49.58 27.21
CA CYS A 297 77.18 50.93 26.66
C CYS A 297 78.00 51.77 27.54
N ARG A 298 79.27 52.02 27.16
CA ARG A 298 80.12 53.04 27.73
C ARG A 298 79.99 54.36 26.95
N LYS A 299 79.70 55.42 27.71
CA LYS A 299 79.73 56.85 27.27
C LYS A 299 81.04 57.24 26.61
N LYS A 300 80.97 57.98 25.57
CA LYS A 300 81.56 59.31 25.43
C LYS A 300 80.77 60.12 24.40
#